data_f28ca4afe7fb846a998d7f4d150a09e6
#
_entry.id   f28ca4afe7fb846a998d7f4d150a09e6
#
_cell.length_a   1.000
_cell.length_b   1.000
_cell.length_c   1.000
_cell.angle_alpha   90.00
_cell.angle_beta   90.00
_cell.angle_gamma   90.00
#
_symmetry.space_group_name_H-M   'P 1'
#
loop_
_entity.id
_entity.type
_entity.pdbx_description
1 polymer ?
#
loop_
_entity_poly.entity_id
_entity_poly.type
_entity_poly.pdbx_seq_one_letter_code
_entity_poly.pdbx_strand_id
1 'polypeptide(L)'
;MIIKAIRYFFYMVYTRIKGFKYEHIKRKEGIHKATEYAVKCMYLWSKFTINIIGINLIIKGKENIPNGPCVFIGNHTSILDIPVMLYSTEKQIGFVSKKEVLKVPILSYWLPRGKCIALDRENPRDAVRMISEGVKNLKDGYSMMIFPEGTRSLDGKPLQFKKGSLKLAVKANVPIVPVTIDAAFTSFEENKKFKPSTVNVTFGKAIETKGLTKDEEKNLAENIRRTIISNLREEFRGE
;
A
#
# COMPACT_ATOMS: atom_id res chain seq x y z
N MET A 1 -27.20 -5.27 -0.77
CA MET A 1 -26.23 -4.16 -0.64
C MET A 1 -26.29 -3.53 0.77
N ILE A 2 -27.44 -3.12 1.27
CA ILE A 2 -27.64 -2.48 2.59
C ILE A 2 -27.07 -3.33 3.73
N ILE A 3 -27.36 -4.62 3.79
CA ILE A 3 -26.86 -5.53 4.83
C ILE A 3 -25.32 -5.56 4.87
N LYS A 4 -24.66 -5.58 3.72
CA LYS A 4 -23.19 -5.53 3.65
C LYS A 4 -22.64 -4.19 4.21
N ALA A 5 -23.30 -3.07 3.90
CA ALA A 5 -22.92 -1.75 4.40
C ALA A 5 -23.08 -1.66 5.93
N ILE A 6 -24.19 -2.16 6.48
CA ILE A 6 -24.44 -2.24 7.92
C ILE A 6 -23.38 -3.10 8.61
N ARG A 7 -23.08 -4.28 8.07
CA ARG A 7 -22.02 -5.16 8.61
C ARG A 7 -20.66 -4.49 8.58
N TYR A 8 -20.35 -3.77 7.48
CA TYR A 8 -19.09 -3.04 7.37
C TYR A 8 -19.00 -1.92 8.41
N PHE A 9 -20.08 -1.16 8.60
CA PHE A 9 -20.16 -0.11 9.60
C PHE A 9 -19.88 -0.65 11.02
N PHE A 10 -20.58 -1.71 11.44
CA PHE A 10 -20.35 -2.31 12.76
C PHE A 10 -18.94 -2.88 12.91
N TYR A 11 -18.39 -3.45 11.83
CA TYR A 11 -17.01 -3.90 11.86
C TYR A 11 -16.02 -2.73 12.03
N MET A 12 -16.26 -1.59 11.39
CA MET A 12 -15.42 -0.40 11.57
C MET A 12 -15.51 0.15 13.00
N VAL A 13 -16.70 0.17 13.61
CA VAL A 13 -16.86 0.52 15.03
C VAL A 13 -16.08 -0.47 15.91
N TYR A 14 -16.22 -1.76 15.67
CA TYR A 14 -15.46 -2.80 16.39
C TYR A 14 -13.95 -2.60 16.26
N THR A 15 -13.46 -2.27 15.08
CA THR A 15 -12.01 -1.98 14.91
C THR A 15 -11.59 -0.75 15.72
N ARG A 16 -12.45 0.26 15.86
CA ARG A 16 -12.18 1.43 16.71
C ARG A 16 -12.10 1.05 18.20
N ILE A 17 -12.95 0.14 18.66
CA ILE A 17 -12.91 -0.40 20.04
C ILE A 17 -11.60 -1.15 20.30
N LYS A 18 -11.06 -1.88 19.33
CA LYS A 18 -9.73 -2.50 19.43
C LYS A 18 -8.61 -1.51 19.73
N GLY A 19 -8.81 -0.23 19.48
CA GLY A 19 -7.88 0.82 19.85
C GLY A 19 -7.60 0.87 21.36
N PHE A 20 -8.56 0.54 22.23
CA PHE A 20 -8.32 0.46 23.69
C PHE A 20 -7.28 -0.63 24.02
N LYS A 21 -7.37 -1.79 23.34
CA LYS A 21 -6.35 -2.84 23.51
C LYS A 21 -4.99 -2.41 22.99
N TYR A 22 -4.93 -1.67 21.89
CA TYR A 22 -3.68 -1.09 21.39
C TYR A 22 -3.02 -0.18 22.44
N GLU A 23 -3.77 0.74 23.04
CA GLU A 23 -3.24 1.65 24.06
C GLU A 23 -2.82 0.91 25.35
N HIS A 24 -3.52 -0.17 25.70
CA HIS A 24 -3.15 -1.03 26.82
C HIS A 24 -1.81 -1.75 26.57
N ILE A 25 -1.64 -2.37 25.39
CA ILE A 25 -0.40 -3.04 24.98
C ILE A 25 0.74 -2.01 24.95
N LYS A 26 0.50 -0.82 24.36
CA LYS A 26 1.50 0.24 24.28
C LYS A 26 2.03 0.65 25.66
N ARG A 27 1.15 0.74 26.66
CA ARG A 27 1.53 1.10 28.04
C ARG A 27 2.27 -0.02 28.76
N LYS A 28 1.88 -1.28 28.57
CA LYS A 28 2.44 -2.43 29.28
C LYS A 28 3.66 -3.06 28.61
N GLU A 29 3.66 -3.15 27.28
CA GLU A 29 4.63 -3.94 26.50
C GLU A 29 5.46 -3.06 25.53
N GLY A 30 5.14 -1.77 25.46
CA GLY A 30 5.85 -0.80 24.62
C GLY A 30 5.30 -0.67 23.20
N ILE A 31 5.87 0.31 22.48
CA ILE A 31 5.39 0.72 21.16
C ILE A 31 5.57 -0.37 20.08
N HIS A 32 6.61 -1.19 20.19
CA HIS A 32 6.90 -2.26 19.23
C HIS A 32 5.75 -3.28 19.19
N LYS A 33 5.40 -3.83 20.36
CA LYS A 33 4.29 -4.78 20.50
C LYS A 33 2.94 -4.18 20.12
N ALA A 34 2.71 -2.90 20.45
CA ALA A 34 1.51 -2.20 20.03
C ALA A 34 1.45 -2.05 18.50
N THR A 35 2.59 -1.79 17.83
CA THR A 35 2.65 -1.70 16.37
C THR A 35 2.36 -3.06 15.72
N GLU A 36 2.90 -4.17 16.23
CA GLU A 36 2.56 -5.52 15.77
C GLU A 36 1.04 -5.76 15.85
N TYR A 37 0.42 -5.34 16.96
CA TYR A 37 -1.03 -5.47 17.12
C TYR A 37 -1.81 -4.58 16.13
N ALA A 38 -1.35 -3.34 15.87
CA ALA A 38 -1.97 -2.47 14.88
C ALA A 38 -1.93 -3.08 13.47
N VAL A 39 -0.78 -3.63 13.08
CA VAL A 39 -0.61 -4.32 11.80
C VAL A 39 -1.56 -5.52 11.68
N LYS A 40 -1.66 -6.32 12.74
CA LYS A 40 -2.64 -7.43 12.78
C LYS A 40 -4.08 -6.92 12.61
N CYS A 41 -4.44 -5.79 13.21
CA CYS A 41 -5.75 -5.19 13.04
C CYS A 41 -5.98 -4.72 11.60
N MET A 42 -4.97 -4.13 10.96
CA MET A 42 -5.05 -3.71 9.55
C MET A 42 -5.16 -4.91 8.61
N TYR A 43 -4.43 -5.99 8.83
CA TYR A 43 -4.57 -7.24 8.08
C TYR A 43 -5.98 -7.83 8.20
N LEU A 44 -6.52 -7.91 9.42
CA LEU A 44 -7.87 -8.44 9.64
C LEU A 44 -8.95 -7.55 9.02
N TRP A 45 -8.74 -6.23 9.02
CA TRP A 45 -9.60 -5.29 8.31
C TRP A 45 -9.54 -5.51 6.80
N SER A 46 -8.37 -5.71 6.24
CA SER A 46 -8.21 -5.97 4.81
C SER A 46 -8.88 -7.29 4.41
N LYS A 47 -8.67 -8.36 5.18
CA LYS A 47 -9.34 -9.66 4.99
C LYS A 47 -10.87 -9.53 5.01
N PHE A 48 -11.40 -8.79 5.99
CA PHE A 48 -12.84 -8.54 6.10
C PHE A 48 -13.36 -7.75 4.89
N THR A 49 -12.63 -6.70 4.47
CA THR A 49 -13.01 -5.85 3.33
C THR A 49 -13.08 -6.67 2.03
N ILE A 50 -12.04 -7.46 1.75
CA ILE A 50 -11.97 -8.33 0.57
C ILE A 50 -13.15 -9.32 0.57
N ASN A 51 -13.39 -9.98 1.70
CA ASN A 51 -14.45 -11.00 1.80
C ASN A 51 -15.86 -10.41 1.68
N ILE A 52 -16.13 -9.26 2.32
CA ILE A 52 -17.50 -8.68 2.30
C ILE A 52 -17.88 -8.13 0.93
N ILE A 53 -16.88 -7.63 0.17
CA ILE A 53 -17.07 -7.21 -1.22
C ILE A 53 -17.22 -8.45 -2.12
N GLY A 54 -16.46 -9.51 -1.86
CA GLY A 54 -16.40 -10.73 -2.67
C GLY A 54 -15.27 -10.69 -3.69
N ILE A 55 -14.13 -10.09 -3.32
CA ILE A 55 -12.96 -10.05 -4.19
C ILE A 55 -12.26 -11.41 -4.14
N ASN A 56 -12.05 -12.02 -5.30
CA ASN A 56 -11.22 -13.19 -5.48
C ASN A 56 -9.79 -12.74 -5.83
N LEU A 57 -8.81 -13.02 -4.95
CA LEU A 57 -7.41 -12.65 -5.17
C LEU A 57 -6.62 -13.81 -5.75
N ILE A 58 -5.93 -13.52 -6.85
CA ILE A 58 -4.93 -14.41 -7.45
C ILE A 58 -3.56 -13.76 -7.22
N ILE A 59 -2.74 -14.39 -6.37
CA ILE A 59 -1.45 -13.84 -5.96
C ILE A 59 -0.33 -14.66 -6.59
N LYS A 60 0.62 -13.97 -7.25
CA LYS A 60 1.79 -14.56 -7.91
C LYS A 60 3.08 -13.88 -7.45
N GLY A 61 4.18 -14.63 -7.45
CA GLY A 61 5.51 -14.08 -7.15
C GLY A 61 5.72 -13.72 -5.68
N LYS A 62 4.95 -14.28 -4.74
CA LYS A 62 5.09 -14.01 -3.31
C LYS A 62 6.49 -14.38 -2.78
N GLU A 63 7.14 -15.36 -3.39
CA GLU A 63 8.51 -15.78 -3.15
C GLU A 63 9.56 -14.70 -3.48
N ASN A 64 9.20 -13.71 -4.29
CA ASN A 64 10.07 -12.59 -4.63
C ASN A 64 10.15 -11.50 -3.53
N ILE A 65 9.32 -11.62 -2.50
CA ILE A 65 9.29 -10.66 -1.39
C ILE A 65 10.44 -10.95 -0.45
N PRO A 66 11.40 -10.03 -0.23
CA PRO A 66 12.51 -10.22 0.69
C PRO A 66 12.04 -10.46 2.13
N ASN A 67 12.80 -11.20 2.91
CA ASN A 67 12.52 -11.37 4.34
C ASN A 67 12.64 -10.06 5.13
N GLY A 68 13.61 -9.21 4.77
CA GLY A 68 13.82 -7.90 5.38
C GLY A 68 12.87 -6.81 4.90
N PRO A 69 13.05 -5.56 5.36
CA PRO A 69 12.29 -4.42 4.89
C PRO A 69 12.56 -4.14 3.41
N CYS A 70 11.51 -3.73 2.68
CA CYS A 70 11.60 -3.37 1.27
C CYS A 70 10.59 -2.26 0.95
N VAL A 71 10.75 -1.63 -0.21
CA VAL A 71 9.76 -0.71 -0.74
C VAL A 71 9.01 -1.38 -1.88
N PHE A 72 7.71 -1.55 -1.70
CA PHE A 72 6.83 -1.98 -2.77
C PHE A 72 6.47 -0.77 -3.65
N ILE A 73 6.60 -0.93 -4.94
CA ILE A 73 6.23 0.08 -5.95
C ILE A 73 5.18 -0.52 -6.86
N GLY A 74 3.99 0.07 -6.88
CA GLY A 74 2.86 -0.49 -7.64
C GLY A 74 2.03 0.57 -8.37
N ASN A 75 1.25 0.13 -9.37
CA ASN A 75 0.22 0.94 -9.99
C ASN A 75 -0.94 1.20 -9.02
N HIS A 76 -1.67 2.30 -9.22
CA HIS A 76 -2.75 2.72 -8.33
C HIS A 76 -4.04 2.97 -9.10
N THR A 77 -5.00 2.07 -8.94
CA THR A 77 -6.27 2.10 -9.69
C THR A 77 -7.50 2.15 -8.80
N SER A 78 -7.36 1.76 -7.51
CA SER A 78 -8.51 1.63 -6.62
C SER A 78 -8.21 2.06 -5.18
N ILE A 79 -9.25 2.49 -4.45
CA ILE A 79 -9.19 2.58 -2.98
C ILE A 79 -8.96 1.20 -2.35
N LEU A 80 -9.24 0.14 -3.09
CA LEU A 80 -9.07 -1.25 -2.64
C LEU A 80 -7.65 -1.77 -2.81
N ASP A 81 -6.74 -1.02 -3.46
CA ASP A 81 -5.33 -1.42 -3.58
C ASP A 81 -4.67 -1.57 -2.20
N ILE A 82 -5.07 -0.74 -1.22
CA ILE A 82 -4.52 -0.82 0.15
C ILE A 82 -4.92 -2.13 0.84
N PRO A 83 -6.21 -2.50 0.98
CA PRO A 83 -6.58 -3.78 1.58
C PRO A 83 -6.09 -4.99 0.76
N VAL A 84 -6.02 -4.87 -0.58
CA VAL A 84 -5.45 -5.91 -1.45
C VAL A 84 -3.98 -6.15 -1.10
N MET A 85 -3.17 -5.09 -1.00
CA MET A 85 -1.75 -5.21 -0.66
C MET A 85 -1.52 -5.74 0.75
N LEU A 86 -2.23 -5.23 1.76
CA LEU A 86 -2.10 -5.70 3.14
C LEU A 86 -2.41 -7.20 3.28
N TYR A 87 -3.42 -7.67 2.55
CA TYR A 87 -3.78 -9.08 2.57
C TYR A 87 -2.77 -9.94 1.81
N SER A 88 -2.31 -9.48 0.63
CA SER A 88 -1.45 -10.26 -0.26
C SER A 88 -0.04 -10.47 0.27
N THR A 89 0.51 -9.48 0.97
CA THR A 89 1.90 -9.55 1.45
C THR A 89 2.03 -10.23 2.81
N GLU A 90 1.00 -10.17 3.66
CA GLU A 90 1.05 -10.60 5.06
C GLU A 90 2.19 -9.94 5.87
N LYS A 91 2.80 -8.88 5.31
CA LYS A 91 3.89 -8.11 5.93
C LYS A 91 3.38 -6.83 6.61
N GLN A 92 4.24 -6.30 7.46
CA GLN A 92 4.07 -4.97 8.03
C GLN A 92 4.43 -3.91 6.98
N ILE A 93 3.40 -3.29 6.37
CA ILE A 93 3.57 -2.30 5.33
C ILE A 93 2.92 -0.99 5.75
N GLY A 94 3.73 0.08 5.78
CA GLY A 94 3.23 1.45 5.82
C GLY A 94 2.94 1.96 4.41
N PHE A 95 1.92 2.81 4.29
CA PHE A 95 1.54 3.44 3.02
C PHE A 95 1.81 4.94 3.06
N VAL A 96 2.15 5.51 1.91
CA VAL A 96 2.11 6.95 1.73
C VAL A 96 0.70 7.33 1.26
N SER A 97 -0.04 8.04 2.10
CA SER A 97 -1.43 8.42 1.85
C SER A 97 -1.59 9.94 1.72
N LYS A 98 -2.67 10.38 1.09
CA LYS A 98 -3.05 11.80 1.05
C LYS A 98 -3.46 12.27 2.46
N LYS A 99 -3.06 13.48 2.88
CA LYS A 99 -3.37 14.02 4.23
C LYS A 99 -4.86 14.04 4.56
N GLU A 100 -5.72 14.23 3.55
CA GLU A 100 -7.18 14.31 3.72
C GLU A 100 -7.80 13.00 4.22
N VAL A 101 -7.12 11.87 4.03
CA VAL A 101 -7.56 10.57 4.57
C VAL A 101 -7.62 10.59 6.10
N LEU A 102 -6.81 11.43 6.74
CA LEU A 102 -6.82 11.62 8.19
C LEU A 102 -8.06 12.37 8.72
N LYS A 103 -8.91 12.94 7.84
CA LYS A 103 -10.19 13.50 8.25
C LYS A 103 -11.22 12.42 8.64
N VAL A 104 -10.99 11.17 8.23
CA VAL A 104 -11.84 10.03 8.61
C VAL A 104 -11.40 9.49 9.97
N PRO A 105 -12.24 9.58 11.03
CA PRO A 105 -11.81 9.32 12.42
C PRO A 105 -11.17 7.96 12.66
N ILE A 106 -11.66 6.91 12.00
CA ILE A 106 -11.11 5.55 12.16
C ILE A 106 -9.76 5.44 11.46
N LEU A 107 -9.61 6.03 10.26
CA LEU A 107 -8.37 6.01 9.50
C LEU A 107 -7.30 6.88 10.18
N SER A 108 -7.67 8.07 10.70
CA SER A 108 -6.74 8.93 11.44
C SER A 108 -6.17 8.25 12.68
N TYR A 109 -6.93 7.34 13.28
CA TYR A 109 -6.46 6.54 14.41
C TYR A 109 -5.50 5.44 14.00
N TRP A 110 -5.84 4.62 12.96
CA TRP A 110 -5.07 3.42 12.63
C TRP A 110 -3.89 3.65 11.70
N LEU A 111 -4.00 4.58 10.74
CA LEU A 111 -2.94 4.77 9.73
C LEU A 111 -1.57 5.11 10.33
N PRO A 112 -1.43 6.08 11.25
CA PRO A 112 -0.13 6.37 11.85
C PRO A 112 0.40 5.21 12.70
N ARG A 113 -0.50 4.45 13.35
CA ARG A 113 -0.15 3.28 14.15
C ARG A 113 0.32 2.10 13.32
N GLY A 114 -0.14 2.02 12.07
CA GLY A 114 0.33 1.07 11.04
C GLY A 114 1.49 1.59 10.20
N LYS A 115 2.23 2.62 10.66
CA LYS A 115 3.38 3.21 9.96
C LYS A 115 3.05 3.87 8.62
N CYS A 116 1.78 4.26 8.40
CA CYS A 116 1.40 5.05 7.23
C CYS A 116 1.81 6.52 7.44
N ILE A 117 2.27 7.15 6.36
CA ILE A 117 2.72 8.52 6.34
C ILE A 117 1.72 9.35 5.52
N ALA A 118 1.12 10.35 6.16
CA ALA A 118 0.27 11.29 5.45
C ALA A 118 1.12 12.33 4.75
N LEU A 119 0.82 12.58 3.47
CA LEU A 119 1.54 13.52 2.61
C LEU A 119 0.63 14.66 2.18
N ASP A 120 1.06 15.88 2.44
CA ASP A 120 0.51 17.09 1.82
C ASP A 120 1.16 17.27 0.43
N ARG A 121 0.40 16.97 -0.62
CA ARG A 121 0.91 17.03 -2.00
C ARG A 121 1.09 18.45 -2.53
N GLU A 122 0.50 19.43 -1.87
CA GLU A 122 0.60 20.84 -2.22
C GLU A 122 1.82 21.51 -1.58
N ASN A 123 2.42 20.86 -0.57
CA ASN A 123 3.60 21.36 0.13
C ASN A 123 4.86 20.58 -0.26
N PRO A 124 5.79 21.15 -1.06
CA PRO A 124 7.02 20.46 -1.46
C PRO A 124 7.91 20.04 -0.28
N ARG A 125 7.88 20.79 0.85
CA ARG A 125 8.65 20.45 2.06
C ARG A 125 8.15 19.16 2.70
N ASP A 126 6.87 18.85 2.55
CA ASP A 126 6.26 17.66 3.12
C ASP A 126 6.75 16.37 2.44
N ALA A 127 7.14 16.45 1.15
CA ALA A 127 7.78 15.35 0.47
C ALA A 127 9.15 14.97 1.09
N VAL A 128 9.90 15.95 1.58
CA VAL A 128 11.18 15.71 2.28
C VAL A 128 10.94 15.05 3.63
N ARG A 129 9.94 15.52 4.40
CA ARG A 129 9.51 14.91 5.65
C ARG A 129 9.08 13.46 5.42
N MET A 130 8.22 13.20 4.43
CA MET A 130 7.76 11.86 4.08
C MET A 130 8.92 10.90 3.80
N ILE A 131 9.92 11.33 3.02
CA ILE A 131 11.12 10.52 2.75
C ILE A 131 11.86 10.22 4.04
N SER A 132 12.07 11.22 4.91
CA SER A 132 12.78 11.04 6.19
C SER A 132 12.07 10.05 7.11
N GLU A 133 10.74 10.19 7.27
CA GLU A 133 9.93 9.28 8.08
C GLU A 133 9.90 7.87 7.47
N GLY A 134 9.79 7.75 6.15
CA GLY A 134 9.81 6.47 5.47
C GLY A 134 11.14 5.74 5.62
N VAL A 135 12.28 6.46 5.50
CA VAL A 135 13.62 5.89 5.77
C VAL A 135 13.71 5.39 7.21
N LYS A 136 13.16 6.17 8.18
CA LYS A 136 13.10 5.72 9.58
C LYS A 136 12.30 4.44 9.72
N ASN A 137 11.09 4.37 9.13
CA ASN A 137 10.26 3.16 9.17
C ASN A 137 10.99 1.94 8.60
N LEU A 138 11.69 2.10 7.47
CA LEU A 138 12.48 1.03 6.86
C LEU A 138 13.64 0.57 7.76
N LYS A 139 14.35 1.51 8.40
CA LYS A 139 15.41 1.19 9.37
C LYS A 139 14.87 0.51 10.63
N ASP A 140 13.64 0.83 11.03
CA ASP A 140 12.93 0.19 12.14
C ASP A 140 12.40 -1.22 11.77
N GLY A 141 12.66 -1.71 10.54
CA GLY A 141 12.27 -3.04 10.06
C GLY A 141 10.91 -3.12 9.37
N TYR A 142 10.23 -2.00 9.14
CA TYR A 142 8.93 -1.97 8.44
C TYR A 142 9.12 -1.76 6.94
N SER A 143 8.31 -2.44 6.13
CA SER A 143 8.25 -2.18 4.70
C SER A 143 7.34 -0.98 4.38
N MET A 144 7.53 -0.37 3.21
CA MET A 144 6.72 0.74 2.75
C MET A 144 6.12 0.45 1.37
N MET A 145 4.90 0.94 1.12
CA MET A 145 4.27 0.91 -0.21
C MET A 145 4.12 2.33 -0.74
N ILE A 146 4.55 2.52 -1.98
CA ILE A 146 4.41 3.77 -2.72
C ILE A 146 3.69 3.49 -4.03
N PHE A 147 2.71 4.34 -4.33
CA PHE A 147 2.10 4.45 -5.64
C PHE A 147 2.71 5.66 -6.35
N PRO A 148 3.69 5.45 -7.26
CA PRO A 148 4.49 6.55 -7.83
C PRO A 148 3.69 7.46 -8.76
N GLU A 149 2.53 7.04 -9.20
CA GLU A 149 1.57 7.84 -9.96
C GLU A 149 1.07 9.04 -9.17
N GLY A 150 0.99 8.91 -7.85
CA GLY A 150 0.55 9.96 -6.93
C GLY A 150 -0.95 10.25 -6.97
N THR A 151 -1.71 9.58 -7.82
CA THR A 151 -3.18 9.58 -7.88
C THR A 151 -3.65 8.26 -8.44
N ARG A 152 -4.95 7.96 -8.35
CA ARG A 152 -5.52 6.76 -8.97
C ARG A 152 -5.81 7.00 -10.44
N SER A 153 -5.47 6.00 -11.25
CA SER A 153 -6.01 5.84 -12.59
C SER A 153 -7.39 5.19 -12.47
N LEU A 154 -8.42 5.80 -13.04
CA LEU A 154 -9.80 5.32 -12.88
C LEU A 154 -10.26 4.39 -14.01
N ASP A 155 -9.43 4.24 -15.03
CA ASP A 155 -9.65 3.39 -16.22
C ASP A 155 -8.78 2.13 -16.23
N GLY A 156 -7.99 1.91 -15.18
CA GLY A 156 -7.11 0.76 -15.03
C GLY A 156 -5.74 0.91 -15.71
N LYS A 157 -5.51 1.95 -16.51
CA LYS A 157 -4.25 2.19 -17.22
C LYS A 157 -3.24 2.91 -16.32
N PRO A 158 -2.00 2.43 -16.16
CA PRO A 158 -1.01 3.07 -15.30
C PRO A 158 -0.62 4.46 -15.79
N LEU A 159 -0.62 5.42 -14.88
CA LEU A 159 -0.16 6.78 -15.15
C LEU A 159 1.39 6.86 -15.13
N GLN A 160 1.91 8.01 -15.51
CA GLN A 160 3.35 8.28 -15.45
C GLN A 160 3.84 8.32 -14.01
N PHE A 161 5.01 7.73 -13.76
CA PHE A 161 5.64 7.73 -12.45
C PHE A 161 6.31 9.07 -12.17
N LYS A 162 6.02 9.66 -11.01
CA LYS A 162 6.61 10.92 -10.58
C LYS A 162 8.10 10.74 -10.30
N LYS A 163 8.92 11.64 -10.83
CA LYS A 163 10.35 11.69 -10.51
C LYS A 163 10.55 11.80 -9.00
N GLY A 164 11.39 10.97 -8.46
CA GLY A 164 11.68 10.96 -7.01
C GLY A 164 10.83 10.03 -6.16
N SER A 165 9.84 9.33 -6.72
CA SER A 165 9.05 8.31 -5.98
C SER A 165 9.93 7.18 -5.42
N LEU A 166 11.05 6.90 -6.08
CA LEU A 166 11.98 5.83 -5.69
C LEU A 166 13.07 6.30 -4.71
N LYS A 167 13.19 7.61 -4.47
CA LYS A 167 14.20 8.16 -3.56
C LYS A 167 14.16 7.57 -2.15
N LEU A 168 12.99 7.12 -1.72
CA LEU A 168 12.83 6.48 -0.41
C LEU A 168 13.65 5.20 -0.33
N ALA A 169 13.51 4.30 -1.31
CA ALA A 169 14.22 3.02 -1.33
C ALA A 169 15.73 3.21 -1.47
N VAL A 170 16.15 4.06 -2.40
CA VAL A 170 17.57 4.38 -2.65
C VAL A 170 18.23 4.97 -1.41
N LYS A 171 17.58 5.95 -0.75
CA LYS A 171 18.13 6.56 0.49
C LYS A 171 18.18 5.59 1.67
N ALA A 172 17.27 4.63 1.72
CA ALA A 172 17.25 3.61 2.78
C ALA A 172 18.16 2.42 2.49
N ASN A 173 18.71 2.30 1.26
CA ASN A 173 19.48 1.15 0.77
C ASN A 173 18.72 -0.17 0.97
N VAL A 174 17.44 -0.21 0.62
CA VAL A 174 16.59 -1.40 0.70
C VAL A 174 16.08 -1.81 -0.68
N PRO A 175 15.82 -3.10 -0.92
CA PRO A 175 15.32 -3.55 -2.21
C PRO A 175 13.95 -2.97 -2.54
N ILE A 176 13.67 -2.81 -3.84
CA ILE A 176 12.37 -2.47 -4.40
C ILE A 176 11.72 -3.73 -4.94
N VAL A 177 10.45 -3.94 -4.59
CA VAL A 177 9.62 -4.99 -5.18
C VAL A 177 8.57 -4.33 -6.07
N PRO A 178 8.65 -4.49 -7.41
CA PRO A 178 7.59 -4.07 -8.31
C PRO A 178 6.31 -4.87 -8.03
N VAL A 179 5.15 -4.20 -8.00
CA VAL A 179 3.86 -4.84 -7.75
C VAL A 179 2.87 -4.43 -8.82
N THR A 180 2.28 -5.40 -9.48
CA THR A 180 1.16 -5.17 -10.39
C THR A 180 -0.13 -5.54 -9.68
N ILE A 181 -1.07 -4.58 -9.57
CA ILE A 181 -2.44 -4.80 -9.09
C ILE A 181 -3.37 -4.64 -10.29
N ASP A 182 -3.84 -5.77 -10.81
CA ASP A 182 -4.65 -5.80 -12.02
C ASP A 182 -6.13 -5.94 -11.69
N ALA A 183 -6.95 -5.07 -12.28
CA ALA A 183 -8.41 -5.04 -12.20
C ALA A 183 -9.04 -4.69 -10.83
N ALA A 184 -8.29 -4.15 -9.86
CA ALA A 184 -8.89 -3.74 -8.58
C ALA A 184 -9.97 -2.64 -8.75
N PHE A 185 -9.82 -1.75 -9.74
CA PHE A 185 -10.78 -0.67 -10.02
C PHE A 185 -12.17 -1.19 -10.44
N THR A 186 -12.24 -2.38 -11.04
CA THR A 186 -13.51 -2.99 -11.44
C THR A 186 -14.41 -3.31 -10.25
N SER A 187 -13.83 -3.47 -9.05
CA SER A 187 -14.60 -3.75 -7.82
C SER A 187 -15.35 -2.52 -7.30
N PHE A 188 -14.98 -1.29 -7.68
CA PHE A 188 -15.62 -0.07 -7.20
C PHE A 188 -15.58 1.09 -8.18
N GLU A 189 -14.39 1.52 -8.65
CA GLU A 189 -14.19 2.78 -9.37
C GLU A 189 -14.95 2.83 -10.69
N GLU A 190 -15.00 1.72 -11.40
CA GLU A 190 -15.66 1.60 -12.69
C GLU A 190 -17.15 1.98 -12.65
N ASN A 191 -17.86 1.53 -11.63
CA ASN A 191 -19.32 1.71 -11.53
C ASN A 191 -19.76 2.49 -10.28
N LYS A 192 -18.83 2.98 -9.45
CA LYS A 192 -19.08 3.62 -8.14
C LYS A 192 -19.93 2.77 -7.19
N LYS A 193 -19.91 1.45 -7.38
CA LYS A 193 -20.63 0.47 -6.55
C LYS A 193 -19.73 -0.72 -6.29
N PHE A 194 -19.66 -1.16 -5.03
CA PHE A 194 -18.91 -2.36 -4.68
C PHE A 194 -19.55 -3.59 -5.30
N LYS A 195 -18.77 -4.31 -6.10
CA LYS A 195 -19.15 -5.58 -6.72
C LYS A 195 -18.03 -6.62 -6.60
N PRO A 196 -18.36 -7.92 -6.57
CA PRO A 196 -17.37 -8.98 -6.66
C PRO A 196 -16.55 -8.88 -7.94
N SER A 197 -15.26 -9.15 -7.83
CA SER A 197 -14.37 -9.22 -9.00
C SER A 197 -13.17 -10.13 -8.71
N THR A 198 -12.43 -10.49 -9.75
CA THR A 198 -11.13 -11.17 -9.63
C THR A 198 -10.02 -10.13 -9.82
N VAL A 199 -9.18 -10.01 -8.82
CA VAL A 199 -8.02 -9.10 -8.80
C VAL A 199 -6.74 -9.93 -8.78
N ASN A 200 -5.85 -9.69 -9.76
CA ASN A 200 -4.54 -10.32 -9.78
C ASN A 200 -3.50 -9.40 -9.10
N VAL A 201 -2.68 -9.99 -8.25
CA VAL A 201 -1.54 -9.31 -7.63
C VAL A 201 -0.28 -10.07 -8.01
N THR A 202 0.64 -9.40 -8.70
CA THR A 202 1.92 -9.99 -9.11
C THR A 202 3.07 -9.24 -8.47
N PHE A 203 3.88 -9.94 -7.67
CA PHE A 203 5.13 -9.42 -7.12
C PHE A 203 6.27 -9.75 -8.08
N GLY A 204 6.87 -8.72 -8.67
CA GLY A 204 8.06 -8.84 -9.51
C GLY A 204 9.31 -9.18 -8.70
N LYS A 205 10.39 -9.57 -9.38
CA LYS A 205 11.69 -9.81 -8.73
C LYS A 205 12.17 -8.55 -7.99
N ALA A 206 12.69 -8.75 -6.79
CA ALA A 206 13.26 -7.66 -6.02
C ALA A 206 14.48 -7.05 -6.75
N ILE A 207 14.56 -5.73 -6.74
CA ILE A 207 15.64 -4.96 -7.36
C ILE A 207 16.44 -4.32 -6.24
N GLU A 208 17.72 -4.68 -6.14
CA GLU A 208 18.62 -4.08 -5.15
C GLU A 208 18.89 -2.61 -5.49
N THR A 209 18.88 -1.76 -4.44
CA THR A 209 19.16 -0.33 -4.63
C THR A 209 20.55 0.07 -4.15
N LYS A 210 21.24 -0.83 -3.46
CA LYS A 210 22.61 -0.59 -3.01
C LYS A 210 23.57 -0.79 -4.17
N GLY A 211 24.39 0.23 -4.43
CA GLY A 211 25.43 0.16 -5.47
C GLY A 211 24.95 0.48 -6.88
N LEU A 212 23.74 0.99 -7.06
CA LEU A 212 23.26 1.48 -8.35
C LEU A 212 24.14 2.61 -8.87
N THR A 213 24.51 2.55 -10.15
CA THR A 213 25.12 3.65 -10.87
C THR A 213 24.09 4.77 -11.10
N LYS A 214 24.56 5.98 -11.42
CA LYS A 214 23.65 7.11 -11.73
C LYS A 214 22.73 6.83 -12.91
N ASP A 215 23.19 6.07 -13.90
CA ASP A 215 22.41 5.72 -15.08
C ASP A 215 21.35 4.67 -14.75
N GLU A 216 21.69 3.67 -13.93
CA GLU A 216 20.70 2.69 -13.43
C GLU A 216 19.63 3.37 -12.57
N GLU A 217 20.02 4.28 -11.66
CA GLU A 217 19.07 5.03 -10.83
C GLU A 217 18.13 5.90 -11.70
N LYS A 218 18.68 6.53 -12.76
CA LYS A 218 17.90 7.36 -13.69
C LYS A 218 16.83 6.55 -14.43
N ASN A 219 17.14 5.32 -14.82
CA ASN A 219 16.27 4.45 -15.61
C ASN A 219 15.37 3.55 -14.73
N LEU A 220 15.62 3.49 -13.42
CA LEU A 220 14.97 2.58 -12.50
C LEU A 220 13.45 2.72 -12.51
N ALA A 221 12.94 3.94 -12.50
CA ALA A 221 11.49 4.20 -12.48
C ALA A 221 10.80 3.67 -13.74
N GLU A 222 11.40 3.87 -14.91
CA GLU A 222 10.86 3.39 -16.18
C GLU A 222 10.93 1.85 -16.27
N ASN A 223 12.02 1.25 -15.83
CA ASN A 223 12.17 -0.21 -15.81
C ASN A 223 11.11 -0.86 -14.89
N ILE A 224 10.86 -0.29 -13.70
CA ILE A 224 9.82 -0.77 -12.80
C ILE A 224 8.44 -0.59 -13.44
N ARG A 225 8.18 0.56 -14.06
CA ARG A 225 6.92 0.83 -14.73
C ARG A 225 6.65 -0.19 -15.85
N ARG A 226 7.65 -0.49 -16.69
CA ARG A 226 7.54 -1.52 -17.75
C ARG A 226 7.24 -2.90 -17.17
N THR A 227 7.92 -3.28 -16.08
CA THR A 227 7.66 -4.54 -15.38
C THR A 227 6.21 -4.60 -14.88
N ILE A 228 5.68 -3.51 -14.32
CA ILE A 228 4.29 -3.45 -13.85
C ILE A 228 3.32 -3.59 -15.04
N ILE A 229 3.53 -2.83 -16.12
CA ILE A 229 2.68 -2.85 -17.31
C ILE A 229 2.66 -4.23 -17.97
N SER A 230 3.81 -4.90 -18.09
CA SER A 230 3.91 -6.21 -18.73
C SER A 230 3.08 -7.30 -18.04
N ASN A 231 2.79 -7.13 -16.75
CA ASN A 231 1.97 -8.05 -15.96
C ASN A 231 0.47 -7.71 -15.92
N LEU A 232 0.06 -6.57 -16.51
CA LEU A 232 -1.35 -6.22 -16.65
C LEU A 232 -1.98 -7.00 -17.81
N ARG A 233 -3.30 -7.17 -17.79
CA ARG A 233 -4.07 -7.61 -18.96
C ARG A 233 -3.86 -6.63 -20.11
N GLU A 234 -3.90 -7.12 -21.35
CA GLU A 234 -3.66 -6.31 -22.55
C GLU A 234 -4.54 -5.06 -22.59
N GLU A 235 -5.80 -5.20 -22.25
CA GLU A 235 -6.79 -4.11 -22.20
C GLU A 235 -6.43 -2.96 -21.25
N PHE A 236 -5.55 -3.21 -20.27
CA PHE A 236 -5.15 -2.21 -19.26
C PHE A 236 -3.69 -1.74 -19.39
N ARG A 237 -2.95 -2.22 -20.39
CA ARG A 237 -1.53 -1.83 -20.54
C ARG A 237 -1.37 -0.35 -20.91
N GLY A 238 -2.31 0.22 -21.64
CA GLY A 238 -2.19 1.55 -22.24
C GLY A 238 -1.09 1.56 -23.31
N GLU A 239 -1.39 2.01 -24.50
CA GLU A 239 -0.38 2.33 -25.50
C GLU A 239 0.33 3.63 -25.17
#